data_47d9bde540d590be096944172b046c2f
#
_entry.id   47d9bde540d590be096944172b046c2f
#
_cell.length_a   1.000
_cell.length_b   1.000
_cell.length_c   1.000
_cell.angle_alpha   90.00
_cell.angle_beta   90.00
_cell.angle_gamma   90.00
#
_symmetry.space_group_name_H-M   'P 1'
#
loop_
_entity.id
_entity.type
_entity.pdbx_description
1 polymer ?
#
loop_
_entity_poly.entity_id
_entity_poly.type
_entity_poly.pdbx_seq_one_letter_code
_entity_poly.pdbx_strand_id
1 'polypeptide(L)'
;MIQFILNNQIIKTSVKTGVTLLDFIRNHKQLKGTKIGCREGDCGACTVLVGTPNNNSITYKSITSCISPLGNANGKHIVTIEGINLPNNLLNVTQKAMVSNYATQCGFCTPGFVVSMTGFALNNDKTTTCNDAISGNICRCTGYKSIEKAGIEITHKLQHKNDNAPLKWLIKEGFLPDYFESIPQRLKALLNNSGNASTSASLNSTKVANGTDVYVRYADQMAQENICLLANNPTLKGISFTENTCSLRANTTVTEILENKQLEGFFPKLKQFLKLVSSEQIRNMGTIGGNFVNASPIGDMSIFFLALNANLTIQNKNGVTRKISFYNFHKDYKVFDLEHDEILKEISFKTPKVYDFFNFEKVSKRTHLDIASVNSAGSISVKNNCITEAHFSMGGVAAIPKYLHKTNAYLIGKQLSNETVKEAEKILQLEISPISDVRGTATYKRLLARQLFFAHFLELFPNQIDLNKLTA
;
A
#
# COMPACT_ATOMS: atom_id res chain seq x y z
N MET A 1 -28.26 -2.98 -0.82
CA MET A 1 -28.02 -3.89 -1.96
C MET A 1 -26.70 -3.48 -2.63
N ILE A 2 -25.79 -4.43 -2.90
CA ILE A 2 -24.50 -4.18 -3.57
C ILE A 2 -24.68 -4.46 -5.05
N GLN A 3 -24.19 -3.57 -5.90
CA GLN A 3 -24.27 -3.71 -7.38
C GLN A 3 -22.89 -3.46 -7.99
N PHE A 4 -22.43 -4.39 -8.83
CA PHE A 4 -21.13 -4.29 -9.51
C PHE A 4 -21.10 -5.18 -10.76
N ILE A 5 -20.07 -5.07 -11.56
CA ILE A 5 -19.85 -5.99 -12.68
C ILE A 5 -18.81 -7.02 -12.25
N LEU A 6 -19.13 -8.32 -12.34
CA LEU A 6 -18.19 -9.41 -12.16
C LEU A 6 -17.92 -10.06 -13.51
N ASN A 7 -16.69 -9.97 -13.98
CA ASN A 7 -16.32 -10.38 -15.34
C ASN A 7 -17.26 -9.70 -16.37
N ASN A 8 -18.02 -10.46 -17.12
CA ASN A 8 -18.98 -9.92 -18.08
C ASN A 8 -20.43 -9.84 -17.54
N GLN A 9 -20.68 -10.01 -16.24
CA GLN A 9 -22.03 -10.08 -15.68
C GLN A 9 -22.31 -8.94 -14.70
N ILE A 10 -23.50 -8.34 -14.78
CA ILE A 10 -24.00 -7.41 -13.75
C ILE A 10 -24.47 -8.23 -12.56
N ILE A 11 -23.94 -7.95 -11.40
CA ILE A 11 -24.30 -8.58 -10.12
C ILE A 11 -25.11 -7.60 -9.28
N LYS A 12 -26.25 -8.07 -8.77
CA LYS A 12 -27.04 -7.42 -7.72
C LYS A 12 -27.17 -8.43 -6.58
N THR A 13 -26.79 -8.05 -5.36
CA THR A 13 -26.80 -8.98 -4.24
C THR A 13 -27.13 -8.29 -2.92
N SER A 14 -27.81 -9.03 -2.04
CA SER A 14 -28.11 -8.65 -0.65
C SER A 14 -27.17 -9.31 0.36
N VAL A 15 -26.16 -10.04 -0.10
CA VAL A 15 -25.12 -10.61 0.76
C VAL A 15 -24.48 -9.50 1.60
N LYS A 16 -24.21 -9.76 2.87
CA LYS A 16 -23.66 -8.76 3.81
C LYS A 16 -22.37 -8.15 3.27
N THR A 17 -22.23 -6.85 3.46
CA THR A 17 -21.10 -6.05 2.95
C THR A 17 -19.74 -6.50 3.51
N GLY A 18 -19.74 -7.10 4.71
CA GLY A 18 -18.55 -7.59 5.38
C GLY A 18 -18.07 -8.99 4.97
N VAL A 19 -18.83 -9.74 4.16
CA VAL A 19 -18.32 -11.00 3.57
C VAL A 19 -17.12 -10.70 2.68
N THR A 20 -16.11 -11.58 2.66
CA THR A 20 -14.95 -11.35 1.79
C THR A 20 -15.33 -11.45 0.31
N LEU A 21 -14.71 -10.63 -0.53
CA LEU A 21 -14.91 -10.72 -1.98
C LEU A 21 -14.54 -12.12 -2.50
N LEU A 22 -13.50 -12.76 -1.92
CA LEU A 22 -13.09 -14.13 -2.27
C LEU A 22 -14.19 -15.14 -2.01
N ASP A 23 -14.81 -15.11 -0.82
CA ASP A 23 -15.87 -16.06 -0.47
C ASP A 23 -17.11 -15.86 -1.34
N PHE A 24 -17.45 -14.62 -1.67
CA PHE A 24 -18.51 -14.31 -2.62
C PHE A 24 -18.22 -14.90 -4.01
N ILE A 25 -17.04 -14.65 -4.56
CA ILE A 25 -16.60 -15.17 -5.87
C ILE A 25 -16.69 -16.70 -5.89
N ARG A 26 -16.16 -17.38 -4.87
CA ARG A 26 -16.03 -18.83 -4.85
C ARG A 26 -17.30 -19.56 -4.45
N ASN A 27 -18.01 -19.06 -3.42
CA ASN A 27 -19.12 -19.78 -2.80
C ASN A 27 -20.48 -19.34 -3.36
N HIS A 28 -20.67 -18.05 -3.69
CA HIS A 28 -21.93 -17.57 -4.26
C HIS A 28 -21.93 -17.58 -5.79
N LYS A 29 -20.77 -17.38 -6.43
CA LYS A 29 -20.66 -17.36 -7.90
C LYS A 29 -20.00 -18.59 -8.51
N GLN A 30 -19.51 -19.51 -7.68
CA GLN A 30 -18.90 -20.77 -8.08
C GLN A 30 -17.67 -20.60 -9.00
N LEU A 31 -17.04 -19.41 -9.03
CA LEU A 31 -15.83 -19.14 -9.79
C LEU A 31 -14.63 -19.64 -8.98
N LYS A 32 -14.18 -20.87 -9.23
CA LYS A 32 -13.17 -21.57 -8.43
C LYS A 32 -11.73 -21.34 -8.90
N GLY A 33 -11.52 -20.63 -10.02
CA GLY A 33 -10.19 -20.27 -10.52
C GLY A 33 -9.43 -19.36 -9.57
N THR A 34 -10.12 -18.41 -8.92
CA THR A 34 -9.55 -17.63 -7.81
C THR A 34 -9.33 -18.53 -6.60
N LYS A 35 -8.08 -18.72 -6.14
CA LYS A 35 -7.71 -19.74 -5.15
C LYS A 35 -7.71 -19.22 -3.71
N ILE A 36 -7.91 -20.13 -2.75
CA ILE A 36 -7.72 -19.86 -1.32
C ILE A 36 -6.35 -20.40 -0.91
N GLY A 37 -5.43 -19.49 -0.59
CA GLY A 37 -4.12 -19.86 -0.02
C GLY A 37 -4.04 -19.49 1.46
N CYS A 38 -3.44 -18.33 1.78
CA CYS A 38 -3.17 -17.89 3.15
C CYS A 38 -4.37 -17.26 3.88
N ARG A 39 -5.30 -16.59 3.17
CA ARG A 39 -6.35 -15.70 3.74
C ARG A 39 -5.81 -14.48 4.52
N GLU A 40 -4.54 -14.13 4.32
CA GLU A 40 -3.84 -13.05 5.03
C GLU A 40 -3.32 -11.96 4.08
N GLY A 41 -3.62 -12.07 2.77
CA GLY A 41 -3.14 -11.13 1.76
C GLY A 41 -1.71 -11.38 1.26
N ASP A 42 -1.00 -12.38 1.77
CA ASP A 42 0.43 -12.59 1.52
C ASP A 42 0.74 -13.42 0.27
N CYS A 43 -0.08 -14.42 -0.07
CA CYS A 43 0.32 -15.39 -1.10
C CYS A 43 -0.11 -15.02 -2.52
N GLY A 44 -1.02 -14.07 -2.72
CA GLY A 44 -1.52 -13.63 -4.01
C GLY A 44 -2.35 -14.65 -4.81
N ALA A 45 -2.62 -15.86 -4.28
CA ALA A 45 -3.42 -16.87 -4.97
C ALA A 45 -4.88 -16.41 -5.23
N CYS A 46 -5.36 -15.47 -4.43
CA CYS A 46 -6.70 -14.87 -4.51
C CYS A 46 -6.73 -13.54 -5.31
N THR A 47 -5.69 -13.21 -6.05
CA THR A 47 -5.62 -11.94 -6.80
C THR A 47 -6.78 -11.82 -7.78
N VAL A 48 -7.42 -10.64 -7.78
CA VAL A 48 -8.42 -10.19 -8.75
C VAL A 48 -8.07 -8.78 -9.21
N LEU A 49 -8.60 -8.34 -10.37
CA LEU A 49 -8.52 -6.93 -10.76
C LEU A 49 -9.78 -6.20 -10.32
N VAL A 50 -9.59 -4.97 -9.87
CA VAL A 50 -10.67 -4.04 -9.55
C VAL A 50 -10.56 -2.86 -10.50
N GLY A 51 -11.55 -2.73 -11.38
CA GLY A 51 -11.74 -1.59 -12.28
C GLY A 51 -12.57 -0.52 -11.57
N THR A 52 -11.98 0.63 -11.34
CA THR A 52 -12.65 1.81 -10.76
C THR A 52 -12.90 2.84 -11.86
N PRO A 53 -14.12 3.38 -12.00
CA PRO A 53 -14.41 4.46 -12.95
C PRO A 53 -13.52 5.68 -12.69
N ASN A 54 -12.95 6.21 -13.76
CA ASN A 54 -12.14 7.42 -13.76
C ASN A 54 -12.50 8.25 -15.00
N ASN A 55 -13.37 9.25 -14.83
CA ASN A 55 -13.97 10.02 -15.91
C ASN A 55 -14.62 9.09 -16.98
N ASN A 56 -14.08 9.07 -18.20
CA ASN A 56 -14.56 8.22 -19.31
C ASN A 56 -13.76 6.92 -19.47
N SER A 57 -12.86 6.61 -18.55
CA SER A 57 -12.02 5.41 -18.57
C SER A 57 -12.20 4.57 -17.29
N ILE A 58 -11.52 3.44 -17.22
CA ILE A 58 -11.45 2.60 -16.03
C ILE A 58 -10.00 2.36 -15.68
N THR A 59 -9.66 2.64 -14.43
CA THR A 59 -8.35 2.31 -13.87
C THR A 59 -8.44 0.96 -13.18
N TYR A 60 -7.62 0.00 -13.61
CA TYR A 60 -7.55 -1.34 -13.02
C TYR A 60 -6.38 -1.45 -12.06
N LYS A 61 -6.62 -2.03 -10.89
CA LYS A 61 -5.60 -2.36 -9.89
C LYS A 61 -5.79 -3.82 -9.44
N SER A 62 -4.68 -4.54 -9.29
CA SER A 62 -4.67 -5.88 -8.70
C SER A 62 -4.82 -5.78 -7.19
N ILE A 63 -5.68 -6.63 -6.60
CA ILE A 63 -5.89 -6.70 -5.14
C ILE A 63 -5.97 -8.16 -4.66
N THR A 64 -5.80 -8.36 -3.35
CA THR A 64 -6.05 -9.64 -2.69
C THR A 64 -7.51 -9.72 -2.22
N SER A 65 -8.32 -10.56 -2.87
CA SER A 65 -9.76 -10.65 -2.57
C SER A 65 -10.10 -11.28 -1.22
N CYS A 66 -9.17 -12.03 -0.61
CA CYS A 66 -9.39 -12.69 0.69
C CYS A 66 -9.50 -11.74 1.89
N ILE A 67 -8.94 -10.54 1.77
CA ILE A 67 -8.97 -9.50 2.81
C ILE A 67 -9.70 -8.23 2.34
N SER A 68 -10.51 -8.35 1.28
CA SER A 68 -11.32 -7.26 0.74
C SER A 68 -12.80 -7.48 1.07
N PRO A 69 -13.48 -6.53 1.74
CA PRO A 69 -14.94 -6.63 1.95
C PRO A 69 -15.70 -6.57 0.63
N LEU A 70 -16.73 -7.39 0.49
CA LEU A 70 -17.61 -7.41 -0.68
C LEU A 70 -18.23 -6.03 -0.96
N GLY A 71 -18.57 -5.28 0.08
CA GLY A 71 -19.14 -3.96 -0.06
C GLY A 71 -18.26 -2.96 -0.82
N ASN A 72 -16.94 -3.18 -0.83
CA ASN A 72 -16.00 -2.35 -1.59
C ASN A 72 -16.04 -2.63 -3.10
N ALA A 73 -16.70 -3.69 -3.55
CA ALA A 73 -16.94 -3.95 -4.98
C ALA A 73 -18.08 -3.09 -5.57
N ASN A 74 -18.90 -2.45 -4.72
CA ASN A 74 -20.05 -1.67 -5.19
C ASN A 74 -19.63 -0.59 -6.19
N GLY A 75 -20.31 -0.53 -7.35
CA GLY A 75 -20.03 0.42 -8.42
C GLY A 75 -18.73 0.18 -9.20
N LYS A 76 -18.10 -1.00 -9.06
CA LYS A 76 -16.82 -1.33 -9.71
C LYS A 76 -16.93 -2.53 -10.65
N HIS A 77 -15.89 -2.74 -11.46
CA HIS A 77 -15.70 -3.94 -12.26
C HIS A 77 -14.69 -4.88 -11.59
N ILE A 78 -15.13 -6.07 -11.22
CA ILE A 78 -14.28 -7.12 -10.64
C ILE A 78 -13.96 -8.15 -11.72
N VAL A 79 -12.67 -8.45 -11.89
CA VAL A 79 -12.22 -9.41 -12.91
C VAL A 79 -11.43 -10.53 -12.23
N THR A 80 -11.93 -11.75 -12.41
CA THR A 80 -11.25 -12.98 -11.98
C THR A 80 -10.50 -13.62 -13.16
N ILE A 81 -9.77 -14.70 -12.89
CA ILE A 81 -9.09 -15.45 -13.97
C ILE A 81 -10.05 -15.89 -15.08
N GLU A 82 -11.27 -16.26 -14.73
CA GLU A 82 -12.29 -16.64 -15.71
C GLU A 82 -12.70 -15.47 -16.63
N GLY A 83 -12.63 -14.23 -16.12
CA GLY A 83 -12.99 -13.03 -16.86
C GLY A 83 -11.93 -12.56 -17.86
N ILE A 84 -10.74 -13.10 -17.84
CA ILE A 84 -9.66 -12.78 -18.81
C ILE A 84 -9.44 -13.86 -19.85
N ASN A 85 -10.17 -14.99 -19.76
CA ASN A 85 -10.12 -16.03 -20.78
C ASN A 85 -10.70 -15.52 -22.10
N LEU A 86 -10.03 -15.84 -23.20
CA LEU A 86 -10.56 -15.55 -24.53
C LEU A 86 -11.67 -16.54 -24.94
N PRO A 87 -12.56 -16.18 -25.89
CA PRO A 87 -13.57 -17.10 -26.41
C PRO A 87 -12.95 -18.40 -26.93
N ASN A 88 -13.76 -19.45 -27.03
CA ASN A 88 -13.39 -20.77 -27.58
C ASN A 88 -12.18 -21.43 -26.89
N ASN A 89 -11.99 -21.21 -25.58
CA ASN A 89 -10.88 -21.74 -24.79
C ASN A 89 -9.49 -21.34 -25.31
N LEU A 90 -9.39 -20.25 -26.05
CA LEU A 90 -8.12 -19.71 -26.50
C LEU A 90 -7.38 -19.08 -25.30
N LEU A 91 -6.09 -19.36 -25.20
CA LEU A 91 -5.24 -18.72 -24.21
C LEU A 91 -5.00 -17.25 -24.61
N ASN A 92 -5.12 -16.34 -23.64
CA ASN A 92 -4.69 -14.96 -23.83
C ASN A 92 -3.16 -14.86 -23.86
N VAL A 93 -2.61 -13.68 -24.20
CA VAL A 93 -1.16 -13.47 -24.32
C VAL A 93 -0.43 -13.78 -23.01
N THR A 94 -0.98 -13.40 -21.86
CA THR A 94 -0.38 -13.66 -20.54
C THR A 94 -0.33 -15.17 -20.25
N GLN A 95 -1.42 -15.88 -20.53
CA GLN A 95 -1.49 -17.33 -20.35
C GLN A 95 -0.51 -18.05 -21.30
N LYS A 96 -0.42 -17.62 -22.57
CA LYS A 96 0.55 -18.16 -23.54
C LYS A 96 1.98 -17.98 -23.05
N ALA A 97 2.35 -16.79 -22.55
CA ALA A 97 3.68 -16.54 -22.00
C ALA A 97 4.01 -17.44 -20.80
N MET A 98 3.04 -17.70 -19.91
CA MET A 98 3.22 -18.65 -18.81
C MET A 98 3.46 -20.09 -19.30
N VAL A 99 2.75 -20.52 -20.34
CA VAL A 99 2.89 -21.88 -20.94
C VAL A 99 4.23 -22.01 -21.67
N SER A 100 4.55 -21.08 -22.57
CA SER A 100 5.77 -21.13 -23.41
C SER A 100 7.06 -21.08 -22.59
N ASN A 101 7.02 -20.44 -21.42
CA ASN A 101 8.16 -20.37 -20.51
C ASN A 101 8.15 -21.44 -19.40
N TYR A 102 7.27 -22.44 -19.46
CA TYR A 102 7.14 -23.47 -18.41
C TYR A 102 6.95 -22.89 -17.01
N ALA A 103 6.22 -21.77 -16.91
CA ALA A 103 6.07 -20.98 -15.70
C ALA A 103 4.99 -21.53 -14.73
N THR A 104 4.55 -22.77 -14.92
CA THR A 104 3.58 -23.46 -14.07
C THR A 104 3.99 -24.91 -13.83
N GLN A 105 3.77 -25.42 -12.60
CA GLN A 105 3.94 -26.82 -12.24
C GLN A 105 2.65 -27.35 -11.60
N CYS A 106 2.43 -27.18 -10.26
CA CYS A 106 1.19 -27.63 -9.64
C CYS A 106 -0.05 -26.82 -10.07
N GLY A 107 0.12 -25.61 -10.63
CA GLY A 107 -0.93 -24.75 -11.16
C GLY A 107 -1.69 -23.94 -10.12
N PHE A 108 -1.46 -24.14 -8.82
CA PHE A 108 -2.26 -23.50 -7.76
C PHE A 108 -2.11 -21.96 -7.73
N CYS A 109 -0.90 -21.44 -7.84
CA CYS A 109 -0.61 -20.00 -7.84
C CYS A 109 -0.81 -19.35 -9.22
N THR A 110 -0.86 -20.15 -10.30
CA THR A 110 -0.88 -19.68 -11.70
C THR A 110 -1.99 -18.67 -11.99
N PRO A 111 -3.26 -18.87 -11.56
CA PRO A 111 -4.32 -17.88 -11.77
C PRO A 111 -3.98 -16.50 -11.19
N GLY A 112 -3.42 -16.46 -9.98
CA GLY A 112 -3.01 -15.21 -9.33
C GLY A 112 -1.91 -14.47 -10.11
N PHE A 113 -0.87 -15.17 -10.58
CA PHE A 113 0.18 -14.60 -11.42
C PHE A 113 -0.37 -14.06 -12.74
N VAL A 114 -1.22 -14.84 -13.43
CA VAL A 114 -1.82 -14.42 -14.70
C VAL A 114 -2.66 -13.16 -14.51
N VAL A 115 -3.47 -13.07 -13.45
CA VAL A 115 -4.27 -11.87 -13.15
C VAL A 115 -3.38 -10.67 -12.83
N SER A 116 -2.31 -10.85 -12.04
CA SER A 116 -1.36 -9.76 -11.72
C SER A 116 -0.62 -9.26 -12.97
N MET A 117 -0.16 -10.16 -13.84
CA MET A 117 0.49 -9.80 -15.10
C MET A 117 -0.48 -9.14 -16.08
N THR A 118 -1.76 -9.53 -16.07
CA THR A 118 -2.81 -8.84 -16.86
C THR A 118 -3.05 -7.43 -16.31
N GLY A 119 -3.04 -7.27 -14.98
CA GLY A 119 -3.08 -5.96 -14.32
C GLY A 119 -1.90 -5.06 -14.73
N PHE A 120 -0.70 -5.63 -14.83
CA PHE A 120 0.48 -4.95 -15.36
C PHE A 120 0.27 -4.49 -16.82
N ALA A 121 -0.28 -5.34 -17.67
CA ALA A 121 -0.58 -4.97 -19.06
C ALA A 121 -1.61 -3.83 -19.18
N LEU A 122 -2.57 -3.77 -18.26
CA LEU A 122 -3.57 -2.68 -18.16
C LEU A 122 -2.99 -1.38 -17.58
N ASN A 123 -1.88 -1.43 -16.83
CA ASN A 123 -1.25 -0.25 -16.28
C ASN A 123 -0.56 0.57 -17.40
N ASN A 124 -0.64 1.90 -17.29
CA ASN A 124 0.01 2.82 -18.21
C ASN A 124 1.29 3.46 -17.63
N ASP A 125 1.64 3.17 -16.37
CA ASP A 125 2.89 3.63 -15.78
C ASP A 125 4.07 2.80 -16.31
N LYS A 126 4.86 3.42 -17.20
CA LYS A 126 6.05 2.81 -17.81
C LYS A 126 7.21 2.58 -16.82
N THR A 127 7.11 3.08 -15.60
CA THR A 127 8.14 2.90 -14.54
C THR A 127 7.90 1.66 -13.67
N THR A 128 6.72 1.06 -13.76
CA THR A 128 6.39 -0.21 -13.10
C THR A 128 6.90 -1.38 -13.94
N THR A 129 7.50 -2.36 -13.31
CA THR A 129 7.96 -3.60 -13.97
C THR A 129 6.97 -4.74 -13.75
N CYS A 130 7.03 -5.78 -14.59
CA CYS A 130 6.23 -6.98 -14.37
C CYS A 130 6.57 -7.65 -13.01
N ASN A 131 7.83 -7.60 -12.59
CA ASN A 131 8.26 -8.13 -11.29
C ASN A 131 7.64 -7.34 -10.12
N ASP A 132 7.47 -6.03 -10.23
CA ASP A 132 6.74 -5.23 -9.24
C ASP A 132 5.29 -5.70 -9.12
N ALA A 133 4.61 -5.91 -10.26
CA ALA A 133 3.21 -6.33 -10.31
C ALA A 133 2.95 -7.71 -9.71
N ILE A 134 3.91 -8.64 -9.81
CA ILE A 134 3.81 -9.98 -9.24
C ILE A 134 4.45 -10.11 -7.85
N SER A 135 4.95 -9.02 -7.27
CA SER A 135 5.67 -9.03 -5.98
C SER A 135 4.86 -9.60 -4.80
N GLY A 136 3.54 -9.62 -4.91
CA GLY A 136 2.61 -10.21 -3.94
C GLY A 136 2.15 -11.64 -4.28
N ASN A 137 2.73 -12.30 -5.28
CA ASN A 137 2.38 -13.66 -5.67
C ASN A 137 3.48 -14.64 -5.28
N ILE A 138 3.13 -15.69 -4.53
CA ILE A 138 4.09 -16.70 -4.06
C ILE A 138 3.94 -18.00 -4.86
N CYS A 139 5.07 -18.51 -5.38
CA CYS A 139 5.18 -19.83 -5.97
C CYS A 139 6.20 -20.69 -5.21
N ARG A 140 5.82 -21.91 -4.84
CA ARG A 140 6.73 -22.85 -4.16
C ARG A 140 7.47 -23.78 -5.13
N CYS A 141 6.98 -23.91 -6.36
CA CYS A 141 7.41 -24.98 -7.27
C CYS A 141 8.50 -24.55 -8.25
N THR A 142 8.36 -23.37 -8.90
CA THR A 142 9.12 -22.99 -10.11
C THR A 142 10.46 -22.32 -9.83
N GLY A 143 10.72 -21.87 -8.59
CA GLY A 143 11.89 -21.04 -8.27
C GLY A 143 11.86 -19.66 -8.93
N TYR A 144 10.69 -19.22 -9.43
CA TYR A 144 10.40 -17.91 -10.06
C TYR A 144 11.04 -17.64 -11.42
N LYS A 145 12.19 -18.24 -11.77
CA LYS A 145 12.92 -17.91 -13.02
C LYS A 145 12.11 -18.07 -14.30
N SER A 146 11.27 -19.10 -14.38
CA SER A 146 10.35 -19.29 -15.51
C SER A 146 9.22 -18.26 -15.53
N ILE A 147 8.73 -17.84 -14.36
CA ILE A 147 7.73 -16.79 -14.21
C ILE A 147 8.32 -15.43 -14.61
N GLU A 148 9.55 -15.12 -14.19
CA GLU A 148 10.28 -13.92 -14.59
C GLU A 148 10.47 -13.86 -16.12
N LYS A 149 10.82 -14.99 -16.77
CA LYS A 149 10.92 -15.07 -18.22
C LYS A 149 9.58 -14.78 -18.92
N ALA A 150 8.47 -15.32 -18.40
CA ALA A 150 7.13 -15.01 -18.90
C ALA A 150 6.82 -13.50 -18.76
N GLY A 151 7.19 -12.88 -17.63
CA GLY A 151 7.07 -11.44 -17.41
C GLY A 151 7.90 -10.60 -18.38
N ILE A 152 9.11 -11.04 -18.72
CA ILE A 152 9.98 -10.38 -19.72
C ILE A 152 9.32 -10.46 -21.12
N GLU A 153 8.79 -11.62 -21.51
CA GLU A 153 8.09 -11.80 -22.80
C GLU A 153 6.88 -10.85 -22.90
N ILE A 154 6.07 -10.76 -21.83
CA ILE A 154 4.93 -9.84 -21.76
C ILE A 154 5.41 -8.39 -21.88
N THR A 155 6.45 -7.99 -21.14
CA THR A 155 7.01 -6.65 -21.18
C THR A 155 7.49 -6.28 -22.58
N HIS A 156 8.16 -7.20 -23.28
CA HIS A 156 8.60 -6.98 -24.64
C HIS A 156 7.43 -6.73 -25.61
N LYS A 157 6.35 -7.52 -25.51
CA LYS A 157 5.14 -7.30 -26.32
C LYS A 157 4.49 -5.95 -26.03
N LEU A 158 4.47 -5.51 -24.76
CA LEU A 158 3.88 -4.24 -24.35
C LEU A 158 4.67 -3.00 -24.83
N GLN A 159 5.92 -3.14 -25.30
CA GLN A 159 6.66 -2.04 -25.94
C GLN A 159 5.94 -1.45 -27.16
N HIS A 160 5.10 -2.24 -27.82
CA HIS A 160 4.29 -1.83 -28.95
C HIS A 160 2.89 -1.34 -28.59
N LYS A 161 2.59 -1.22 -27.28
CA LYS A 161 1.28 -0.78 -26.78
C LYS A 161 0.96 0.63 -27.29
N ASN A 162 -0.23 0.79 -27.88
CA ASN A 162 -0.71 2.09 -28.35
C ASN A 162 -1.17 2.95 -27.18
N ASP A 163 -0.43 3.99 -26.85
CA ASP A 163 -0.74 4.89 -25.73
C ASP A 163 -2.04 5.70 -25.93
N ASN A 164 -2.49 5.93 -27.18
CA ASN A 164 -3.71 6.68 -27.48
C ASN A 164 -4.99 5.81 -27.34
N ALA A 165 -4.86 4.50 -27.52
CA ALA A 165 -5.98 3.57 -27.43
C ALA A 165 -5.56 2.24 -26.76
N PRO A 166 -5.08 2.30 -25.50
CA PRO A 166 -4.42 1.16 -24.86
C PRO A 166 -5.36 -0.03 -24.68
N LEU A 167 -6.61 0.19 -24.31
CA LEU A 167 -7.59 -0.89 -24.13
C LEU A 167 -7.90 -1.60 -25.44
N LYS A 168 -8.17 -0.85 -26.52
CA LYS A 168 -8.44 -1.41 -27.85
C LYS A 168 -7.24 -2.20 -28.36
N TRP A 169 -6.03 -1.71 -28.14
CA TRP A 169 -4.81 -2.42 -28.50
C TRP A 169 -4.69 -3.75 -27.73
N LEU A 170 -4.91 -3.75 -26.40
CA LEU A 170 -4.84 -4.95 -25.57
C LEU A 170 -5.87 -6.01 -26.00
N ILE A 171 -7.06 -5.59 -26.40
CA ILE A 171 -8.09 -6.49 -26.94
C ILE A 171 -7.63 -7.07 -28.28
N LYS A 172 -7.21 -6.22 -29.22
CA LYS A 172 -6.75 -6.63 -30.56
C LYS A 172 -5.59 -7.62 -30.49
N GLU A 173 -4.64 -7.38 -29.61
CA GLU A 173 -3.46 -8.25 -29.41
C GLU A 173 -3.76 -9.49 -28.54
N GLY A 174 -4.99 -9.68 -28.09
CA GLY A 174 -5.43 -10.86 -27.34
C GLY A 174 -4.93 -10.92 -25.90
N PHE A 175 -4.66 -9.78 -25.27
CA PHE A 175 -4.45 -9.73 -23.82
C PHE A 175 -5.76 -9.83 -23.05
N LEU A 176 -6.85 -9.28 -23.63
CA LEU A 176 -8.15 -9.15 -22.99
C LEU A 176 -9.27 -9.59 -23.96
N PRO A 177 -10.38 -10.14 -23.44
CA PRO A 177 -11.56 -10.41 -24.25
C PRO A 177 -12.32 -9.12 -24.60
N ASP A 178 -13.09 -9.17 -25.70
CA ASP A 178 -13.77 -8.02 -26.32
C ASP A 178 -14.75 -7.30 -25.38
N TYR A 179 -15.36 -8.00 -24.42
CA TYR A 179 -16.36 -7.40 -23.54
C TYR A 179 -15.81 -6.23 -22.71
N PHE A 180 -14.49 -6.15 -22.51
CA PHE A 180 -13.86 -5.04 -21.80
C PHE A 180 -14.17 -3.68 -22.44
N GLU A 181 -14.37 -3.62 -23.74
CA GLU A 181 -14.71 -2.38 -24.46
C GLU A 181 -16.05 -1.79 -23.98
N SER A 182 -17.01 -2.64 -23.61
CA SER A 182 -18.35 -2.21 -23.15
C SER A 182 -18.40 -1.80 -21.67
N ILE A 183 -17.40 -2.17 -20.87
CA ILE A 183 -17.44 -1.99 -19.41
C ILE A 183 -17.59 -0.53 -18.96
N PRO A 184 -16.90 0.48 -19.56
CA PRO A 184 -17.06 1.88 -19.15
C PRO A 184 -18.51 2.35 -19.23
N GLN A 185 -19.20 2.06 -20.33
CA GLN A 185 -20.60 2.45 -20.53
C GLN A 185 -21.52 1.71 -19.56
N ARG A 186 -21.30 0.42 -19.35
CA ARG A 186 -22.10 -0.42 -18.43
C ARG A 186 -21.96 0.01 -16.98
N LEU A 187 -20.74 0.36 -16.54
CA LEU A 187 -20.53 0.91 -15.19
C LEU A 187 -21.20 2.28 -15.02
N LYS A 188 -21.11 3.15 -16.03
CA LYS A 188 -21.79 4.46 -16.00
C LYS A 188 -23.30 4.29 -15.87
N ALA A 189 -23.91 3.39 -16.62
CA ALA A 189 -25.33 3.07 -16.53
C ALA A 189 -25.71 2.50 -15.15
N LEU A 190 -24.86 1.62 -14.59
CA LEU A 190 -25.08 1.04 -13.27
C LEU A 190 -25.03 2.10 -12.16
N LEU A 191 -24.11 3.06 -12.23
CA LEU A 191 -23.98 4.14 -11.25
C LEU A 191 -25.14 5.14 -11.32
N ASN A 192 -25.61 5.48 -12.52
CA ASN A 192 -26.75 6.38 -12.71
C ASN A 192 -28.06 5.78 -12.17
N ASN A 193 -28.23 4.46 -12.24
CA ASN A 193 -29.39 3.75 -11.74
C ASN A 193 -29.31 3.40 -10.26
N SER A 194 -28.14 3.52 -9.66
CA SER A 194 -27.93 3.36 -8.23
C SER A 194 -28.16 4.74 -7.61
N GLY A 195 -29.39 5.09 -7.25
CA GLY A 195 -29.63 6.25 -6.38
C GLY A 195 -28.64 6.22 -5.21
N ASN A 196 -28.19 7.38 -4.73
CA ASN A 196 -27.20 7.54 -3.65
C ASN A 196 -27.53 6.64 -2.44
N ALA A 197 -27.22 5.35 -2.55
CA ALA A 197 -27.16 4.45 -1.43
C ALA A 197 -25.87 4.78 -0.66
N SER A 198 -25.86 5.94 0.00
CA SER A 198 -24.98 6.13 1.13
C SER A 198 -25.38 5.04 2.12
N THR A 199 -24.66 3.95 2.15
CA THR A 199 -24.65 3.05 3.30
C THR A 199 -24.00 3.83 4.43
N SER A 200 -24.77 4.76 5.01
CA SER A 200 -24.44 5.42 6.28
C SER A 200 -24.64 4.38 7.40
N ALA A 201 -23.83 3.34 7.39
CA ALA A 201 -23.64 2.59 8.61
C ALA A 201 -23.10 3.60 9.63
N SER A 202 -23.71 3.63 10.79
CA SER A 202 -23.34 4.52 11.90
C SER A 202 -21.83 4.45 12.13
N LEU A 203 -21.16 5.59 12.36
CA LEU A 203 -19.77 5.62 12.81
C LEU A 203 -19.58 4.89 14.17
N ASN A 204 -20.65 4.45 14.79
CA ASN A 204 -20.62 3.58 15.96
C ASN A 204 -20.38 2.08 15.62
N SER A 205 -20.35 1.70 14.33
CA SER A 205 -20.00 0.33 13.89
C SER A 205 -18.50 0.21 13.67
N THR A 206 -17.98 -1.03 13.55
CA THR A 206 -16.59 -1.31 13.20
C THR A 206 -16.27 -0.64 11.86
N LYS A 207 -15.29 0.27 11.88
CA LYS A 207 -14.88 1.06 10.72
C LYS A 207 -13.88 0.29 9.89
N VAL A 208 -14.14 0.15 8.61
CA VAL A 208 -13.29 -0.60 7.67
C VAL A 208 -13.04 0.24 6.42
N ALA A 209 -11.79 0.49 6.11
CA ALA A 209 -11.39 1.02 4.81
C ALA A 209 -11.34 -0.13 3.77
N ASN A 210 -10.16 -0.58 3.36
CA ASN A 210 -10.02 -1.69 2.41
C ASN A 210 -9.78 -3.07 3.05
N GLY A 211 -9.66 -3.14 4.38
CA GLY A 211 -9.65 -4.39 5.12
C GLY A 211 -8.29 -5.06 5.33
N THR A 212 -7.20 -4.48 4.83
CA THR A 212 -5.86 -5.12 4.77
C THR A 212 -5.24 -5.55 6.11
N ASP A 213 -5.75 -5.08 7.25
CA ASP A 213 -5.37 -5.57 8.57
C ASP A 213 -6.54 -6.28 9.27
N VAL A 214 -7.71 -5.65 9.33
CA VAL A 214 -8.84 -6.16 10.11
C VAL A 214 -9.33 -7.53 9.61
N TYR A 215 -9.28 -7.78 8.30
CA TYR A 215 -9.69 -9.07 7.73
C TYR A 215 -8.65 -10.18 7.90
N VAL A 216 -7.40 -9.86 8.19
CA VAL A 216 -6.40 -10.87 8.55
C VAL A 216 -6.76 -11.53 9.88
N ARG A 217 -7.37 -10.78 10.80
CA ARG A 217 -7.65 -11.25 12.16
C ARG A 217 -9.11 -11.61 12.41
N TYR A 218 -10.03 -10.88 11.77
CA TYR A 218 -11.44 -10.85 12.16
C TYR A 218 -12.39 -11.05 10.97
N ALA A 219 -11.97 -11.75 9.90
CA ALA A 219 -12.77 -11.91 8.67
C ALA A 219 -14.16 -12.50 8.95
N ASP A 220 -14.24 -13.56 9.78
CA ASP A 220 -15.50 -14.23 10.11
C ASP A 220 -16.42 -13.31 10.92
N GLN A 221 -15.88 -12.53 11.85
CA GLN A 221 -16.62 -11.55 12.61
C GLN A 221 -17.16 -10.44 11.71
N MET A 222 -16.32 -9.87 10.83
CA MET A 222 -16.71 -8.84 9.87
C MET A 222 -17.80 -9.33 8.92
N ALA A 223 -17.79 -10.60 8.54
CA ALA A 223 -18.83 -11.20 7.70
C ALA A 223 -20.21 -11.26 8.38
N GLN A 224 -20.26 -11.22 9.70
CA GLN A 224 -21.49 -11.30 10.48
C GLN A 224 -21.98 -9.94 11.00
N GLU A 225 -21.09 -8.96 11.18
CA GLU A 225 -21.41 -7.65 11.72
C GLU A 225 -21.90 -6.65 10.66
N ASN A 226 -22.53 -5.58 11.14
CA ASN A 226 -22.74 -4.38 10.34
C ASN A 226 -21.50 -3.51 10.42
N ILE A 227 -20.74 -3.42 9.33
CA ILE A 227 -19.51 -2.65 9.25
C ILE A 227 -19.75 -1.28 8.58
N CYS A 228 -19.01 -0.27 9.04
CA CYS A 228 -18.95 1.05 8.40
C CYS A 228 -17.84 1.07 7.35
N LEU A 229 -18.20 1.00 6.06
CA LEU A 229 -17.26 1.03 4.96
C LEU A 229 -16.81 2.45 4.64
N LEU A 230 -15.56 2.76 4.92
CA LEU A 230 -14.96 4.07 4.64
C LEU A 230 -14.39 4.19 3.23
N ALA A 231 -14.01 3.07 2.58
CA ALA A 231 -13.29 3.05 1.31
C ALA A 231 -13.97 3.80 0.17
N ASN A 232 -15.30 3.82 0.15
CA ASN A 232 -16.08 4.47 -0.91
C ASN A 232 -16.51 5.91 -0.53
N ASN A 233 -16.08 6.44 0.63
CA ASN A 233 -16.35 7.81 1.01
C ASN A 233 -15.43 8.78 0.23
N PRO A 234 -15.98 9.62 -0.69
CA PRO A 234 -15.15 10.49 -1.51
C PRO A 234 -14.48 11.61 -0.70
N THR A 235 -15.04 12.00 0.44
CA THR A 235 -14.45 13.05 1.29
C THR A 235 -13.17 12.60 2.01
N LEU A 236 -12.92 11.30 2.04
CA LEU A 236 -11.74 10.70 2.64
C LEU A 236 -10.66 10.32 1.60
N LYS A 237 -10.80 10.73 0.34
CA LYS A 237 -9.84 10.43 -0.74
C LYS A 237 -9.20 11.69 -1.30
N GLY A 238 -7.96 11.54 -1.73
CA GLY A 238 -7.23 12.56 -2.49
C GLY A 238 -6.01 13.12 -1.77
N ILE A 239 -5.16 13.72 -2.58
CA ILE A 239 -3.94 14.44 -2.17
C ILE A 239 -4.09 15.86 -2.70
N SER A 240 -3.83 16.83 -1.85
CA SER A 240 -3.90 18.26 -2.18
C SER A 240 -2.68 18.99 -1.67
N PHE A 241 -2.33 20.07 -2.34
CA PHE A 241 -1.17 20.88 -2.01
C PHE A 241 -1.58 22.35 -1.88
N THR A 242 -1.01 22.99 -0.90
CA THR A 242 -0.92 24.44 -0.81
C THR A 242 0.55 24.85 -0.99
N GLU A 243 0.87 26.14 -0.93
CA GLU A 243 2.24 26.63 -1.08
C GLU A 243 3.25 25.91 -0.15
N ASN A 244 2.88 25.64 1.09
CA ASN A 244 3.78 25.11 2.11
C ASN A 244 3.29 23.81 2.78
N THR A 245 2.21 23.20 2.29
CA THR A 245 1.62 22.04 2.96
C THR A 245 1.09 21.03 1.95
N CYS A 246 1.42 19.77 2.17
CA CYS A 246 0.77 18.64 1.54
C CYS A 246 -0.26 18.06 2.50
N SER A 247 -1.47 17.80 2.01
CA SER A 247 -2.56 17.15 2.75
C SER A 247 -3.04 15.90 2.01
N LEU A 248 -3.09 14.78 2.72
CA LEU A 248 -3.61 13.51 2.24
C LEU A 248 -4.88 13.16 3.03
N ARG A 249 -5.93 12.78 2.33
CA ARG A 249 -7.12 12.23 2.96
C ARG A 249 -6.84 10.80 3.46
N ALA A 250 -7.49 10.39 4.55
CA ALA A 250 -7.18 9.15 5.26
C ALA A 250 -7.29 7.87 4.42
N ASN A 251 -8.15 7.84 3.42
CA ASN A 251 -8.32 6.71 2.49
C ASN A 251 -7.37 6.76 1.28
N THR A 252 -6.44 7.70 1.23
CA THR A 252 -5.36 7.67 0.22
C THR A 252 -4.55 6.40 0.38
N THR A 253 -4.38 5.64 -0.70
CA THR A 253 -3.63 4.38 -0.69
C THR A 253 -2.13 4.64 -0.85
N VAL A 254 -1.31 3.66 -0.46
CA VAL A 254 0.15 3.72 -0.66
C VAL A 254 0.49 3.85 -2.15
N THR A 255 -0.26 3.17 -3.03
CA THR A 255 -0.11 3.30 -4.49
C THR A 255 -0.41 4.71 -4.98
N GLU A 256 -1.48 5.36 -4.48
CA GLU A 256 -1.79 6.75 -4.87
C GLU A 256 -0.69 7.73 -4.46
N ILE A 257 -0.01 7.50 -3.33
CA ILE A 257 1.18 8.27 -2.94
C ILE A 257 2.35 7.98 -3.87
N LEU A 258 2.62 6.70 -4.16
CA LEU A 258 3.72 6.26 -5.02
C LEU A 258 3.60 6.83 -6.46
N GLU A 259 2.38 6.91 -6.98
CA GLU A 259 2.08 7.38 -8.33
C GLU A 259 1.95 8.92 -8.42
N ASN A 260 1.96 9.64 -7.29
CA ASN A 260 1.77 11.09 -7.28
C ASN A 260 3.05 11.83 -7.72
N LYS A 261 3.00 12.49 -8.88
CA LYS A 261 4.14 13.18 -9.48
C LYS A 261 4.66 14.35 -8.67
N GLN A 262 3.78 15.05 -7.93
CA GLN A 262 4.20 16.19 -7.11
C GLN A 262 4.94 15.72 -5.86
N LEU A 263 4.49 14.61 -5.25
CA LEU A 263 5.23 13.96 -4.15
C LEU A 263 6.57 13.38 -4.63
N GLU A 264 6.62 12.79 -5.83
CA GLU A 264 7.88 12.33 -6.44
C GLU A 264 8.86 13.48 -6.61
N GLY A 265 8.38 14.69 -6.96
CA GLY A 265 9.20 15.91 -7.05
C GLY A 265 9.79 16.35 -5.70
N PHE A 266 9.06 16.20 -4.59
CA PHE A 266 9.56 16.49 -3.24
C PHE A 266 10.48 15.38 -2.69
N PHE A 267 10.23 14.14 -3.07
CA PHE A 267 10.95 12.95 -2.60
C PHE A 267 11.47 12.14 -3.80
N PRO A 268 12.64 12.46 -4.38
CA PRO A 268 13.12 11.79 -5.60
C PRO A 268 13.25 10.27 -5.50
N LYS A 269 13.46 9.73 -4.28
CA LYS A 269 13.51 8.29 -3.99
C LYS A 269 12.17 7.69 -3.55
N LEU A 270 11.06 8.42 -3.64
CA LEU A 270 9.74 7.99 -3.15
C LEU A 270 9.34 6.59 -3.64
N LYS A 271 9.54 6.33 -4.94
CA LYS A 271 9.22 5.03 -5.52
C LYS A 271 10.07 3.90 -4.94
N GLN A 272 11.35 4.15 -4.67
CA GLN A 272 12.25 3.18 -4.05
C GLN A 272 11.78 2.87 -2.62
N PHE A 273 11.48 3.89 -1.83
CA PHE A 273 11.00 3.75 -0.46
C PHE A 273 9.67 2.98 -0.38
N LEU A 274 8.69 3.38 -1.19
CA LEU A 274 7.35 2.79 -1.12
C LEU A 274 7.27 1.39 -1.75
N LYS A 275 8.19 0.99 -2.63
CA LYS A 275 8.30 -0.40 -3.10
C LYS A 275 8.72 -1.36 -1.99
N LEU A 276 9.38 -0.89 -0.92
CA LEU A 276 9.69 -1.68 0.28
C LEU A 276 8.46 -1.91 1.17
N VAL A 277 7.37 -1.13 0.96
CA VAL A 277 6.14 -1.24 1.74
C VAL A 277 5.24 -2.30 1.10
N SER A 278 5.06 -3.43 1.73
CA SER A 278 4.15 -4.51 1.33
C SER A 278 4.33 -4.99 -0.14
N SER A 279 3.33 -5.66 -0.69
CA SER A 279 3.23 -6.01 -2.12
C SER A 279 2.42 -4.97 -2.89
N GLU A 280 2.46 -5.02 -4.21
CA GLU A 280 1.63 -4.15 -5.06
C GLU A 280 0.15 -4.32 -4.74
N GLN A 281 -0.35 -5.55 -4.62
CA GLN A 281 -1.75 -5.84 -4.31
C GLN A 281 -2.19 -5.21 -2.97
N ILE A 282 -1.31 -5.22 -1.97
CA ILE A 282 -1.58 -4.60 -0.66
C ILE A 282 -1.44 -3.07 -0.74
N ARG A 283 -0.43 -2.53 -1.45
CA ARG A 283 -0.31 -1.08 -1.65
C ARG A 283 -1.51 -0.48 -2.37
N ASN A 284 -2.11 -1.22 -3.30
CA ASN A 284 -3.35 -0.82 -4.00
C ASN A 284 -4.57 -0.72 -3.07
N MET A 285 -4.52 -1.36 -1.91
CA MET A 285 -5.60 -1.40 -0.92
C MET A 285 -5.26 -0.63 0.36
N GLY A 286 -4.03 -0.77 0.87
CA GLY A 286 -3.60 -0.23 2.15
C GLY A 286 -3.70 1.30 2.18
N THR A 287 -4.55 1.83 3.06
CA THR A 287 -4.75 3.28 3.23
C THR A 287 -3.89 3.83 4.35
N ILE A 288 -3.52 5.10 4.25
CA ILE A 288 -2.69 5.75 5.27
C ILE A 288 -3.41 5.80 6.61
N GLY A 289 -4.69 6.16 6.61
CA GLY A 289 -5.50 6.15 7.83
C GLY A 289 -5.61 4.77 8.45
N GLY A 290 -5.84 3.73 7.64
CA GLY A 290 -5.85 2.34 8.12
C GLY A 290 -4.52 1.90 8.71
N ASN A 291 -3.39 2.29 8.12
CA ASN A 291 -2.06 1.99 8.65
C ASN A 291 -1.83 2.62 10.02
N PHE A 292 -2.24 3.89 10.21
CA PHE A 292 -2.05 4.60 11.48
C PHE A 292 -2.94 4.02 12.59
N VAL A 293 -4.22 3.75 12.28
CA VAL A 293 -5.18 3.16 13.23
C VAL A 293 -4.85 1.69 13.54
N ASN A 294 -4.20 0.97 12.64
CA ASN A 294 -3.66 -0.35 12.95
C ASN A 294 -2.64 -0.30 14.09
N ALA A 295 -1.99 0.84 14.33
CA ALA A 295 -1.03 1.08 15.42
C ALA A 295 0.03 -0.03 15.53
N SER A 296 0.59 -0.45 14.39
CA SER A 296 1.69 -1.43 14.37
C SER A 296 2.98 -0.76 14.83
N PRO A 297 3.73 -1.34 15.80
CA PRO A 297 5.03 -0.81 16.23
C PRO A 297 6.08 -0.69 15.11
N ILE A 298 5.83 -1.37 13.98
CA ILE A 298 6.71 -1.41 12.80
C ILE A 298 5.98 -0.99 11.51
N GLY A 299 4.94 -0.15 11.64
CA GLY A 299 4.19 0.35 10.51
C GLY A 299 5.03 1.27 9.63
N ASP A 300 5.39 0.82 8.41
CA ASP A 300 6.28 1.57 7.50
C ASP A 300 5.77 2.99 7.25
N MET A 301 4.48 3.16 6.96
CA MET A 301 3.91 4.48 6.70
C MET A 301 3.83 5.33 7.96
N SER A 302 3.61 4.71 9.13
CA SER A 302 3.66 5.45 10.41
C SER A 302 5.05 6.06 10.63
N ILE A 303 6.11 5.29 10.39
CA ILE A 303 7.49 5.76 10.52
C ILE A 303 7.78 6.86 9.49
N PHE A 304 7.38 6.67 8.24
CA PHE A 304 7.55 7.65 7.17
C PHE A 304 6.94 9.02 7.53
N PHE A 305 5.68 9.04 7.99
CA PHE A 305 4.97 10.29 8.29
C PHE A 305 5.34 10.89 9.65
N LEU A 306 5.80 10.11 10.63
CA LEU A 306 6.40 10.63 11.86
C LEU A 306 7.66 11.45 11.56
N ALA A 307 8.52 10.99 10.66
CA ALA A 307 9.72 11.73 10.25
C ALA A 307 9.39 12.99 9.42
N LEU A 308 8.20 13.09 8.83
CA LEU A 308 7.72 14.32 8.21
C LEU A 308 7.06 15.29 9.21
N ASN A 309 7.12 14.99 10.51
CA ASN A 309 6.47 15.77 11.57
C ASN A 309 5.00 16.07 11.25
N ALA A 310 4.28 15.04 10.79
CA ALA A 310 2.92 15.19 10.28
C ALA A 310 1.93 15.53 11.40
N ASN A 311 0.83 16.21 11.03
CA ASN A 311 -0.33 16.47 11.86
C ASN A 311 -1.53 15.66 11.35
N LEU A 312 -2.37 15.23 12.28
CA LEU A 312 -3.60 14.50 12.00
C LEU A 312 -4.82 15.37 12.26
N THR A 313 -5.76 15.36 11.32
CA THR A 313 -7.11 15.93 11.53
C THR A 313 -8.08 14.78 11.77
N ILE A 314 -8.69 14.77 12.92
CA ILE A 314 -9.69 13.79 13.37
C ILE A 314 -11.06 14.44 13.29
N GLN A 315 -12.08 13.69 12.86
CA GLN A 315 -13.45 14.17 12.73
C GLN A 315 -14.43 13.23 13.45
N ASN A 316 -15.30 13.78 14.28
CA ASN A 316 -16.37 13.01 14.92
C ASN A 316 -17.62 12.90 14.02
N LYS A 317 -18.62 12.11 14.46
CA LYS A 317 -19.90 11.90 13.74
C LYS A 317 -20.69 13.18 13.45
N ASN A 318 -20.48 14.24 14.23
CA ASN A 318 -21.16 15.54 14.06
C ASN A 318 -20.41 16.48 13.11
N GLY A 319 -19.29 16.01 12.50
CA GLY A 319 -18.47 16.80 11.60
C GLY A 319 -17.46 17.72 12.31
N VAL A 320 -17.44 17.78 13.64
CA VAL A 320 -16.48 18.58 14.41
C VAL A 320 -15.08 17.96 14.24
N THR A 321 -14.08 18.81 14.03
CA THR A 321 -12.70 18.38 13.80
C THR A 321 -11.76 18.86 14.90
N ARG A 322 -10.78 18.03 15.25
CA ARG A 322 -9.63 18.38 16.08
C ARG A 322 -8.33 18.03 15.39
N LYS A 323 -7.25 18.76 15.70
CA LYS A 323 -5.90 18.49 15.16
C LYS A 323 -4.96 18.07 16.27
N ILE A 324 -4.11 17.10 16.00
CA ILE A 324 -3.05 16.63 16.89
C ILE A 324 -1.78 16.39 16.10
N SER A 325 -0.62 16.51 16.75
CA SER A 325 0.65 16.05 16.17
C SER A 325 0.67 14.54 16.10
N PHE A 326 1.16 13.96 15.00
CA PHE A 326 1.14 12.51 14.80
C PHE A 326 1.93 11.76 15.88
N TYR A 327 3.03 12.30 16.39
CA TYR A 327 3.79 11.68 17.47
C TYR A 327 3.03 11.57 18.81
N ASN A 328 1.89 12.26 18.94
CA ASN A 328 1.00 12.14 20.09
C ASN A 328 -0.16 11.15 19.86
N PHE A 329 -0.31 10.58 18.66
CA PHE A 329 -1.46 9.75 18.30
C PHE A 329 -1.39 8.36 18.94
N HIS A 330 -0.23 7.68 18.86
CA HIS A 330 -0.05 6.36 19.46
C HIS A 330 0.34 6.51 20.93
N LYS A 331 -0.46 5.94 21.84
CA LYS A 331 -0.29 6.07 23.30
C LYS A 331 0.43 4.86 23.89
N ASP A 332 0.08 3.65 23.46
CA ASP A 332 0.66 2.38 23.89
C ASP A 332 0.45 1.34 22.79
N TYR A 333 0.87 0.09 23.03
CA TYR A 333 0.68 -1.02 22.08
C TYR A 333 -0.79 -1.16 21.70
N LYS A 334 -1.09 -0.94 20.41
CA LYS A 334 -2.46 -0.93 19.86
C LYS A 334 -3.44 0.08 20.49
N VAL A 335 -2.94 1.04 21.28
CA VAL A 335 -3.74 2.13 21.85
C VAL A 335 -3.41 3.44 21.16
N PHE A 336 -4.43 4.15 20.70
CA PHE A 336 -4.28 5.39 19.95
C PHE A 336 -5.39 6.41 20.31
N ASP A 337 -5.14 7.68 20.03
CA ASP A 337 -5.99 8.82 20.37
C ASP A 337 -7.12 8.99 19.34
N LEU A 338 -8.15 8.14 19.43
CA LEU A 338 -9.34 8.20 18.60
C LEU A 338 -10.53 7.69 19.40
N GLU A 339 -11.56 8.52 19.53
CA GLU A 339 -12.80 8.15 20.20
C GLU A 339 -13.66 7.21 19.33
N HIS A 340 -14.62 6.52 19.95
CA HIS A 340 -15.43 5.51 19.26
C HIS A 340 -16.22 6.07 18.07
N ASP A 341 -16.65 7.35 18.10
CA ASP A 341 -17.41 8.01 17.04
C ASP A 341 -16.54 8.91 16.13
N GLU A 342 -15.21 8.84 16.28
CA GLU A 342 -14.24 9.57 15.48
C GLU A 342 -13.66 8.75 14.34
N ILE A 343 -13.23 9.43 13.30
CA ILE A 343 -12.42 8.91 12.19
C ILE A 343 -11.22 9.82 11.95
N LEU A 344 -10.11 9.23 11.53
CA LEU A 344 -9.02 9.98 10.93
C LEU A 344 -9.50 10.49 9.57
N LYS A 345 -9.45 11.80 9.37
CA LYS A 345 -9.92 12.47 8.16
C LYS A 345 -8.78 12.82 7.21
N GLU A 346 -7.71 13.41 7.74
CA GLU A 346 -6.63 13.98 6.94
C GLU A 346 -5.31 13.90 7.69
N ILE A 347 -4.25 13.73 6.93
CA ILE A 347 -2.85 13.81 7.34
C ILE A 347 -2.22 14.98 6.60
N SER A 348 -1.51 15.87 7.31
CA SER A 348 -0.84 17.01 6.68
C SER A 348 0.60 17.17 7.19
N PHE A 349 1.50 17.60 6.30
CA PHE A 349 2.88 17.90 6.64
C PHE A 349 3.39 19.07 5.79
N LYS A 350 4.45 19.74 6.24
CA LYS A 350 5.10 20.81 5.48
C LYS A 350 5.79 20.24 4.24
N THR A 351 5.60 20.86 3.08
CA THR A 351 6.33 20.48 1.86
C THR A 351 7.82 20.75 2.05
N PRO A 352 8.70 19.78 1.68
CA PRO A 352 10.15 19.95 1.78
C PRO A 352 10.67 21.12 0.94
N LYS A 353 11.69 21.81 1.45
CA LYS A 353 12.45 22.87 0.78
C LYS A 353 13.79 22.34 0.30
N VAL A 354 14.53 23.13 -0.47
CA VAL A 354 15.81 22.73 -1.07
C VAL A 354 16.87 22.27 -0.04
N TYR A 355 16.78 22.76 1.19
CA TYR A 355 17.70 22.39 2.29
C TYR A 355 17.15 21.33 3.23
N ASP A 356 16.00 20.73 2.88
CA ASP A 356 15.39 19.64 3.63
C ASP A 356 15.73 18.31 2.94
N PHE A 357 16.27 17.39 3.68
CA PHE A 357 16.72 16.08 3.22
C PHE A 357 15.87 15.02 3.88
N PHE A 358 15.46 14.00 3.13
CA PHE A 358 14.65 12.90 3.64
C PHE A 358 15.17 11.55 3.16
N ASN A 359 15.22 10.57 4.07
CA ASN A 359 15.55 9.19 3.73
C ASN A 359 14.69 8.21 4.54
N PHE A 360 14.41 7.04 3.95
CA PHE A 360 13.69 5.93 4.57
C PHE A 360 14.48 4.64 4.37
N GLU A 361 14.69 3.90 5.47
CA GLU A 361 15.43 2.64 5.49
C GLU A 361 14.60 1.53 6.11
N LYS A 362 14.77 0.31 5.62
CA LYS A 362 14.06 -0.87 6.12
C LYS A 362 14.93 -2.12 6.06
N VAL A 363 15.01 -2.84 7.16
CA VAL A 363 15.60 -4.18 7.21
C VAL A 363 14.51 -5.22 7.41
N SER A 364 14.43 -6.17 6.50
CA SER A 364 13.50 -7.30 6.51
C SER A 364 14.15 -8.54 5.89
N LYS A 365 13.56 -9.73 6.09
CA LYS A 365 14.11 -10.99 5.56
C LYS A 365 14.00 -11.08 4.03
N ARG A 366 12.98 -10.45 3.44
CA ARG A 366 12.75 -10.37 1.99
C ARG A 366 12.63 -8.90 1.59
N THR A 367 13.01 -8.57 0.37
CA THR A 367 12.93 -7.19 -0.14
C THR A 367 11.48 -6.67 -0.22
N HIS A 368 10.55 -7.52 -0.66
CA HIS A 368 9.14 -7.19 -0.81
C HIS A 368 8.27 -8.03 0.10
N LEU A 369 7.03 -7.59 0.35
CA LEU A 369 5.99 -8.31 1.07
C LEU A 369 6.38 -8.69 2.51
N ASP A 370 7.37 -8.07 3.10
CA ASP A 370 7.83 -8.48 4.42
C ASP A 370 7.68 -7.38 5.46
N ILE A 371 7.38 -7.81 6.69
CA ILE A 371 7.33 -6.93 7.85
C ILE A 371 8.77 -6.68 8.30
N ALA A 372 9.11 -5.42 8.59
CA ALA A 372 10.46 -5.05 9.02
C ALA A 372 10.86 -5.74 10.34
N SER A 373 12.14 -6.07 10.46
CA SER A 373 12.76 -6.26 11.77
C SER A 373 12.93 -4.92 12.48
N VAL A 374 13.47 -3.94 11.75
CA VAL A 374 13.55 -2.51 12.12
C VAL A 374 13.40 -1.70 10.83
N ASN A 375 12.66 -0.60 10.90
CA ASN A 375 12.61 0.42 9.87
C ASN A 375 12.85 1.80 10.49
N SER A 376 13.30 2.74 9.69
CA SER A 376 13.63 4.09 10.12
C SER A 376 13.36 5.11 9.02
N ALA A 377 12.97 6.31 9.42
CA ALA A 377 12.91 7.48 8.54
C ALA A 377 13.55 8.67 9.23
N GLY A 378 14.20 9.50 8.44
CA GLY A 378 14.81 10.73 8.91
C GLY A 378 14.56 11.89 7.96
N SER A 379 14.16 13.03 8.50
CA SER A 379 14.08 14.32 7.83
C SER A 379 14.98 15.31 8.54
N ILE A 380 15.90 15.96 7.82
CA ILE A 380 16.89 16.88 8.38
C ILE A 380 16.94 18.13 7.53
N SER A 381 16.88 19.29 8.16
CA SER A 381 17.17 20.58 7.50
C SER A 381 18.54 21.08 7.91
N VAL A 382 19.40 21.39 6.93
CA VAL A 382 20.77 21.86 7.18
C VAL A 382 21.01 23.20 6.49
N LYS A 383 21.47 24.20 7.26
CA LYS A 383 21.88 25.52 6.75
C LYS A 383 23.26 25.87 7.31
N ASN A 384 24.17 26.27 6.42
CA ASN A 384 25.56 26.64 6.80
C ASN A 384 26.23 25.58 7.68
N ASN A 385 26.09 24.29 7.30
CA ASN A 385 26.59 23.14 8.05
C ASN A 385 25.98 22.96 9.47
N CYS A 386 24.92 23.69 9.81
CA CYS A 386 24.21 23.58 11.08
C CYS A 386 22.85 22.89 10.86
N ILE A 387 22.51 21.90 11.68
CA ILE A 387 21.23 21.21 11.67
C ILE A 387 20.19 22.14 12.29
N THR A 388 19.22 22.62 11.49
CA THR A 388 18.18 23.54 11.95
C THR A 388 16.89 22.85 12.35
N GLU A 389 16.56 21.71 11.70
CA GLU A 389 15.44 20.83 12.06
C GLU A 389 15.89 19.37 11.93
N ALA A 390 15.39 18.51 12.80
CA ALA A 390 15.64 17.06 12.76
C ALA A 390 14.42 16.30 13.25
N HIS A 391 13.97 15.32 12.45
CA HIS A 391 12.83 14.49 12.75
C HIS A 391 13.16 13.04 12.35
N PHE A 392 13.61 12.26 13.32
CA PHE A 392 13.83 10.81 13.17
C PHE A 392 12.75 10.02 13.86
N SER A 393 12.40 8.91 13.25
CA SER A 393 11.46 7.94 13.76
C SER A 393 11.92 6.51 13.44
N MET A 394 11.57 5.55 14.30
CA MET A 394 11.93 4.15 14.13
C MET A 394 10.80 3.21 14.52
N GLY A 395 10.69 2.11 13.79
CA GLY A 395 9.78 1.00 14.09
C GLY A 395 10.54 -0.27 14.49
N GLY A 396 9.90 -1.10 15.31
CA GLY A 396 10.48 -2.33 15.86
C GLY A 396 11.38 -2.12 17.08
N VAL A 397 11.43 -0.92 17.59
CA VAL A 397 12.32 -0.52 18.70
C VAL A 397 11.58 -0.08 19.97
N ALA A 398 10.25 -0.07 19.96
CA ALA A 398 9.38 0.25 21.09
C ALA A 398 8.01 -0.40 20.92
N ALA A 399 7.11 -0.26 21.88
CA ALA A 399 5.73 -0.74 21.81
C ALA A 399 4.86 0.00 20.75
N ILE A 400 5.30 1.20 20.33
CA ILE A 400 4.64 2.05 19.32
C ILE A 400 5.63 2.43 18.23
N PRO A 401 5.16 2.91 17.05
CA PRO A 401 6.01 3.64 16.13
C PRO A 401 6.68 4.81 16.86
N LYS A 402 8.02 4.77 16.99
CA LYS A 402 8.75 5.65 17.90
C LYS A 402 9.25 6.89 17.19
N TYR A 403 8.75 8.06 17.59
CA TYR A 403 9.38 9.34 17.27
C TYR A 403 10.50 9.60 18.29
N LEU A 404 11.70 9.93 17.82
CA LEU A 404 12.90 10.02 18.66
C LEU A 404 13.08 11.43 19.25
N HIS A 405 12.27 11.78 20.25
CA HIS A 405 12.21 13.13 20.82
C HIS A 405 13.57 13.64 21.33
N LYS A 406 14.29 12.82 22.13
CA LYS A 406 15.58 13.22 22.75
C LYS A 406 16.69 13.32 21.69
N THR A 407 16.74 12.35 20.79
CA THR A 407 17.71 12.31 19.67
C THR A 407 17.51 13.52 18.75
N ASN A 408 16.26 13.80 18.36
CA ASN A 408 15.91 14.94 17.50
C ASN A 408 16.27 16.27 18.17
N ALA A 409 15.92 16.45 19.45
CA ALA A 409 16.23 17.65 20.22
C ALA A 409 17.76 17.88 20.35
N TYR A 410 18.55 16.82 20.52
CA TYR A 410 20.01 16.92 20.59
C TYR A 410 20.63 17.40 19.28
N LEU A 411 20.13 16.93 18.14
CA LEU A 411 20.68 17.27 16.83
C LEU A 411 20.47 18.75 16.45
N ILE A 412 19.37 19.34 16.88
CA ILE A 412 19.01 20.73 16.51
C ILE A 412 20.06 21.71 17.10
N GLY A 413 20.58 22.60 16.26
CA GLY A 413 21.60 23.59 16.58
C GLY A 413 23.04 23.03 16.56
N LYS A 414 23.24 21.75 16.28
CA LYS A 414 24.58 21.16 16.17
C LYS A 414 25.15 21.28 14.78
N GLN A 415 26.49 21.34 14.68
CA GLN A 415 27.19 21.18 13.43
C GLN A 415 27.04 19.76 12.91
N LEU A 416 26.85 19.59 11.61
CA LEU A 416 26.81 18.29 10.95
C LEU A 416 28.24 17.73 10.92
N SER A 417 28.53 16.76 11.78
CA SER A 417 29.83 16.09 11.90
C SER A 417 29.69 14.64 12.34
N ASN A 418 30.74 13.83 12.17
CA ASN A 418 30.77 12.46 12.65
C ASN A 418 30.57 12.37 14.17
N GLU A 419 31.16 13.29 14.93
CA GLU A 419 31.07 13.38 16.37
C GLU A 419 29.61 13.64 16.80
N THR A 420 28.94 14.59 16.16
CA THR A 420 27.53 14.89 16.41
C THR A 420 26.65 13.65 16.17
N VAL A 421 26.90 12.93 15.08
CA VAL A 421 26.11 11.72 14.74
C VAL A 421 26.38 10.58 15.75
N LYS A 422 27.64 10.38 16.18
CA LYS A 422 27.99 9.39 17.22
C LYS A 422 27.32 9.69 18.55
N GLU A 423 27.34 10.93 19.00
CA GLU A 423 26.69 11.32 20.26
C GLU A 423 25.16 11.22 20.18
N ALA A 424 24.57 11.60 19.05
CA ALA A 424 23.13 11.41 18.81
C ALA A 424 22.74 9.92 18.84
N GLU A 425 23.58 9.02 18.31
CA GLU A 425 23.37 7.58 18.36
C GLU A 425 23.36 7.05 19.80
N LYS A 426 24.26 7.50 20.66
CA LYS A 426 24.24 7.12 22.09
C LYS A 426 22.93 7.51 22.77
N ILE A 427 22.41 8.70 22.46
CA ILE A 427 21.11 9.17 22.97
C ILE A 427 19.98 8.30 22.43
N LEU A 428 20.02 7.95 21.14
CA LEU A 428 19.06 7.04 20.50
C LEU A 428 19.01 5.70 21.24
N GLN A 429 20.15 5.09 21.56
CA GLN A 429 20.21 3.81 22.29
C GLN A 429 19.56 3.86 23.68
N LEU A 430 19.60 5.01 24.33
CA LEU A 430 18.92 5.23 25.62
C LEU A 430 17.41 5.50 25.45
N GLU A 431 16.97 5.93 24.26
CA GLU A 431 15.58 6.28 23.98
C GLU A 431 14.74 5.10 23.50
N ILE A 432 15.37 4.03 22.97
CA ILE A 432 14.70 2.86 22.43
C ILE A 432 14.61 1.70 23.44
N SER A 433 13.57 0.86 23.32
CA SER A 433 13.32 -0.31 24.18
C SER A 433 12.80 -1.51 23.36
N PRO A 434 13.63 -2.04 22.42
CA PRO A 434 13.21 -3.18 21.60
C PRO A 434 13.06 -4.46 22.44
N ILE A 435 12.11 -5.31 22.05
CA ILE A 435 11.92 -6.65 22.61
C ILE A 435 12.42 -7.72 21.63
N SER A 436 12.80 -8.88 22.17
CA SER A 436 13.08 -10.08 21.36
C SER A 436 11.78 -10.71 20.88
N ASP A 437 11.68 -11.01 19.57
CA ASP A 437 10.54 -11.64 18.93
C ASP A 437 10.99 -12.48 17.72
N VAL A 438 10.03 -12.99 16.93
CA VAL A 438 10.29 -13.80 15.73
C VAL A 438 11.09 -13.09 14.64
N ARG A 439 11.26 -11.76 14.73
CA ARG A 439 11.97 -10.92 13.76
C ARG A 439 13.38 -10.57 14.19
N GLY A 440 13.77 -10.91 15.41
CA GLY A 440 15.12 -10.71 15.93
C GLY A 440 15.17 -10.49 17.44
N THR A 441 16.36 -10.68 18.00
CA THR A 441 16.62 -10.39 19.41
C THR A 441 16.64 -8.87 19.68
N ALA A 442 16.42 -8.46 20.92
CA ALA A 442 16.53 -7.06 21.34
C ALA A 442 17.91 -6.47 20.98
N THR A 443 18.99 -7.23 21.18
CA THR A 443 20.37 -6.83 20.83
C THR A 443 20.53 -6.62 19.32
N TYR A 444 20.00 -7.53 18.50
CA TYR A 444 20.04 -7.41 17.05
C TYR A 444 19.27 -6.16 16.58
N LYS A 445 18.10 -5.91 17.15
CA LYS A 445 17.30 -4.72 16.80
C LYS A 445 17.99 -3.42 17.22
N ARG A 446 18.72 -3.39 18.34
CA ARG A 446 19.56 -2.24 18.74
C ARG A 446 20.68 -2.00 17.74
N LEU A 447 21.35 -3.07 17.30
CA LEU A 447 22.36 -2.98 16.25
C LEU A 447 21.78 -2.43 14.95
N LEU A 448 20.61 -2.94 14.50
CA LEU A 448 19.94 -2.41 13.32
C LEU A 448 19.55 -0.94 13.46
N ALA A 449 19.02 -0.54 14.62
CA ALA A 449 18.67 0.85 14.88
C ALA A 449 19.89 1.79 14.71
N ARG A 450 21.06 1.39 15.24
CA ARG A 450 22.33 2.10 15.04
C ARG A 450 22.69 2.19 13.56
N GLN A 451 22.69 1.06 12.86
CA GLN A 451 23.09 1.00 11.45
C GLN A 451 22.18 1.84 10.56
N LEU A 452 20.86 1.75 10.76
CA LEU A 452 19.90 2.54 9.98
C LEU A 452 20.01 4.05 10.29
N PHE A 453 20.30 4.41 11.53
CA PHE A 453 20.52 5.80 11.90
C PHE A 453 21.76 6.36 11.18
N PHE A 454 22.87 5.63 11.16
CA PHE A 454 24.08 6.03 10.43
C PHE A 454 23.83 6.05 8.91
N ALA A 455 23.07 5.08 8.38
CA ALA A 455 22.74 5.02 6.96
C ALA A 455 22.03 6.30 6.47
N HIS A 456 21.15 6.90 7.27
CA HIS A 456 20.52 8.17 6.89
C HIS A 456 21.55 9.27 6.64
N PHE A 457 22.54 9.43 7.53
CA PHE A 457 23.55 10.47 7.37
C PHE A 457 24.53 10.18 6.24
N LEU A 458 24.93 8.93 6.06
CA LEU A 458 25.79 8.49 4.95
C LEU A 458 25.12 8.70 3.61
N GLU A 459 23.82 8.42 3.51
CA GLU A 459 23.05 8.57 2.29
C GLU A 459 22.80 10.03 1.95
N LEU A 460 22.45 10.86 2.95
CA LEU A 460 22.08 12.25 2.76
C LEU A 460 23.30 13.19 2.66
N PHE A 461 24.41 12.83 3.33
CA PHE A 461 25.61 13.69 3.45
C PHE A 461 26.92 12.93 3.18
N PRO A 462 27.06 12.26 2.03
CA PRO A 462 28.20 11.36 1.75
C PRO A 462 29.56 12.06 1.71
N ASN A 463 29.59 13.37 1.48
CA ASN A 463 30.82 14.16 1.45
C ASN A 463 31.25 14.69 2.82
N GLN A 464 30.41 14.58 3.85
CA GLN A 464 30.63 15.17 5.17
C GLN A 464 30.74 14.08 6.27
N ILE A 465 30.04 12.96 6.07
CA ILE A 465 29.96 11.87 7.03
C ILE A 465 30.71 10.65 6.45
N ASP A 466 31.61 10.10 7.26
CA ASP A 466 32.49 8.97 6.91
C ASP A 466 32.15 7.75 7.77
N LEU A 467 31.84 6.62 7.12
CA LEU A 467 31.53 5.35 7.78
C LEU A 467 32.63 4.89 8.72
N ASN A 468 33.91 4.98 8.30
CA ASN A 468 35.03 4.55 9.12
C ASN A 468 35.12 5.34 10.44
N LYS A 469 34.83 6.65 10.38
CA LYS A 469 34.79 7.51 11.56
C LYS A 469 33.58 7.21 12.46
N LEU A 470 32.44 6.79 11.89
CA LEU A 470 31.25 6.42 12.67
C LEU A 470 31.42 5.07 13.39
N THR A 471 32.20 4.15 12.84
CA THR A 471 32.36 2.78 13.34
C THR A 471 33.64 2.59 14.18
N ALA A 472 34.57 3.52 14.11
CA ALA A 472 35.72 3.60 14.99
C ALA A 472 35.28 4.12 16.39
#